data_e8969775474b58616f6136d2ee40be68
#
_entry.id   e8969775474b58616f6136d2ee40be68
#
_cell.length_a   1.000
_cell.length_b   1.000
_cell.length_c   1.000
_cell.angle_alpha   90.00
_cell.angle_beta   90.00
_cell.angle_gamma   90.00
#
_symmetry.space_group_name_H-M   'P 1'
#
loop_
_entity.id
_entity.type
_entity.pdbx_description
1 polymer ?
#
loop_
_entity_poly.entity_id
_entity_poly.type
_entity_poly.pdbx_seq_one_letter_code
_entity_poly.pdbx_strand_id
1 'polypeptide(L)'
;GIMKGEKNEMKKTLDEMTLEELWMLFPILLKEYNPLYPVWYEEEARKILATVGDVFRVSHIGSTAVEGLLSKPTVDILLELTPRADAEKAARALKGEWTLMSESEDPWKLSFNKGYTPDGFAEKVFHLHVRRAGDWDELYFRDYLRENPSVAAKYALLKRELKEKFERNRDGYTAAKTDFIKEMTARARLCYGTRYRPKLRP
;
A
#
# COMPACT_ATOMS: atom_id res chain seq x y z
N GLY A 1 -44.28 25.10 -16.55
CA GLY A 1 -43.08 24.98 -15.74
C GLY A 1 -41.95 24.42 -16.58
N ILE A 2 -40.97 25.26 -16.88
CA ILE A 2 -39.76 24.83 -17.59
C ILE A 2 -38.97 24.00 -16.58
N MET A 3 -38.94 22.69 -16.76
CA MET A 3 -38.00 21.84 -16.09
C MET A 3 -36.60 22.21 -16.60
N LYS A 4 -35.83 22.91 -15.77
CA LYS A 4 -34.38 23.01 -16.00
C LYS A 4 -33.85 21.60 -15.97
N GLY A 5 -33.46 21.08 -17.14
CA GLY A 5 -32.72 19.82 -17.19
C GLY A 5 -31.49 19.97 -16.33
N GLU A 6 -31.38 19.14 -15.31
CA GLU A 6 -30.13 18.96 -14.60
C GLU A 6 -29.10 18.56 -15.67
N LYS A 7 -28.12 19.44 -15.91
CA LYS A 7 -26.95 19.06 -16.66
C LYS A 7 -26.33 17.92 -15.85
N ASN A 8 -26.52 16.70 -16.32
CA ASN A 8 -25.69 15.57 -15.89
C ASN A 8 -24.27 15.92 -16.29
N GLU A 9 -23.57 16.65 -15.42
CA GLU A 9 -22.14 16.80 -15.56
C GLU A 9 -21.56 15.40 -15.42
N MET A 10 -21.06 14.84 -16.53
CA MET A 10 -20.36 13.59 -16.50
C MET A 10 -19.18 13.73 -15.55
N LYS A 11 -19.16 12.93 -14.50
CA LYS A 11 -18.04 12.90 -13.56
C LYS A 11 -16.75 12.61 -14.32
N LYS A 12 -15.70 13.37 -14.00
CA LYS A 12 -14.36 13.07 -14.49
C LYS A 12 -13.92 11.70 -14.01
N THR A 13 -13.27 10.94 -14.89
CA THR A 13 -12.49 9.78 -14.48
C THR A 13 -11.26 10.22 -13.72
N LEU A 14 -10.62 9.32 -12.96
CA LEU A 14 -9.41 9.67 -12.21
C LEU A 14 -8.29 10.17 -13.12
N ASP A 15 -8.16 9.60 -14.32
CA ASP A 15 -7.15 10.00 -15.31
C ASP A 15 -7.37 11.43 -15.86
N GLU A 16 -8.60 11.92 -15.81
CA GLU A 16 -8.96 13.26 -16.26
C GLU A 16 -8.81 14.32 -15.17
N MET A 17 -8.56 13.90 -13.93
CA MET A 17 -8.44 14.80 -12.79
C MET A 17 -7.05 15.43 -12.69
N THR A 18 -7.00 16.70 -12.27
CA THR A 18 -5.75 17.35 -11.87
C THR A 18 -5.25 16.75 -10.56
N LEU A 19 -3.97 16.94 -10.27
CA LEU A 19 -3.38 16.51 -9.01
C LEU A 19 -4.10 17.14 -7.81
N GLU A 20 -4.47 18.41 -7.91
CA GLU A 20 -5.22 19.12 -6.87
C GLU A 20 -6.61 18.50 -6.65
N GLU A 21 -7.33 18.16 -7.72
CA GLU A 21 -8.62 17.47 -7.64
C GLU A 21 -8.48 16.10 -6.98
N LEU A 22 -7.42 15.34 -7.32
CA LEU A 22 -7.14 14.04 -6.70
C LEU A 22 -6.86 14.18 -5.20
N TRP A 23 -6.08 15.18 -4.79
CA TRP A 23 -5.79 15.40 -3.37
C TRP A 23 -7.01 15.85 -2.57
N MET A 24 -7.96 16.56 -3.21
CA MET A 24 -9.24 16.92 -2.58
C MET A 24 -10.14 15.69 -2.41
N LEU A 25 -10.13 14.78 -3.38
CA LEU A 25 -10.94 13.56 -3.38
C LEU A 25 -10.36 12.50 -2.43
N PHE A 26 -9.02 12.44 -2.33
CA PHE A 26 -8.29 11.45 -1.55
C PHE A 26 -7.40 12.11 -0.49
N PRO A 27 -7.99 12.79 0.53
CA PRO A 27 -7.21 13.39 1.59
C PRO A 27 -6.54 12.31 2.45
N ILE A 28 -5.52 12.71 3.21
CA ILE A 28 -4.89 11.83 4.19
C ILE A 28 -5.87 11.66 5.34
N LEU A 29 -6.39 10.44 5.48
CA LEU A 29 -7.27 10.03 6.59
C LEU A 29 -6.46 9.17 7.54
N LEU A 30 -6.51 9.47 8.83
CA LEU A 30 -6.00 8.59 9.87
C LEU A 30 -7.18 8.05 10.64
N LYS A 31 -7.24 6.72 10.76
CA LYS A 31 -8.31 6.01 11.46
C LYS A 31 -7.72 5.06 12.50
N GLU A 32 -8.49 4.80 13.55
CA GLU A 32 -8.18 3.74 14.49
C GLU A 32 -8.11 2.38 13.79
N TYR A 33 -7.34 1.48 14.37
CA TYR A 33 -7.15 0.15 13.82
C TYR A 33 -8.48 -0.57 13.60
N ASN A 34 -8.64 -1.20 12.43
CA ASN A 34 -9.77 -2.03 12.11
C ASN A 34 -9.37 -3.51 12.16
N PRO A 35 -9.98 -4.32 13.04
CA PRO A 35 -9.69 -5.76 13.13
C PRO A 35 -9.95 -6.55 11.85
N LEU A 36 -10.66 -5.97 10.89
CA LEU A 36 -10.93 -6.59 9.60
C LEU A 36 -9.77 -6.47 8.60
N TYR A 37 -8.77 -5.63 8.85
CA TYR A 37 -7.63 -5.50 7.94
C TYR A 37 -6.95 -6.84 7.63
N PRO A 38 -6.66 -7.71 8.60
CA PRO A 38 -6.11 -9.03 8.30
C PRO A 38 -7.04 -9.90 7.46
N VAL A 39 -8.34 -9.81 7.67
CA VAL A 39 -9.34 -10.56 6.89
C VAL A 39 -9.36 -10.08 5.45
N TRP A 40 -9.37 -8.77 5.23
CA TRP A 40 -9.32 -8.18 3.88
C TRP A 40 -8.04 -8.55 3.15
N TYR A 41 -6.92 -8.53 3.86
CA TYR A 41 -5.65 -8.99 3.31
C TYR A 41 -5.72 -10.46 2.87
N GLU A 42 -6.20 -11.35 3.73
CA GLU A 42 -6.30 -12.79 3.44
C GLU A 42 -7.17 -13.07 2.21
N GLU A 43 -8.30 -12.38 2.09
CA GLU A 43 -9.19 -12.51 0.94
C GLU A 43 -8.48 -12.11 -0.37
N GLU A 44 -7.80 -10.97 -0.37
CA GLU A 44 -7.06 -10.52 -1.55
C GLU A 44 -5.85 -11.40 -1.86
N ALA A 45 -5.13 -11.85 -0.85
CA ALA A 45 -4.00 -12.76 -1.02
C ALA A 45 -4.43 -14.06 -1.70
N ARG A 46 -5.57 -14.64 -1.32
CA ARG A 46 -6.12 -15.84 -1.99
C ARG A 46 -6.42 -15.57 -3.46
N LYS A 47 -7.04 -14.44 -3.78
CA LYS A 47 -7.35 -14.06 -5.17
C LYS A 47 -6.07 -13.88 -5.98
N ILE A 48 -5.06 -13.24 -5.42
CA ILE A 48 -3.76 -13.05 -6.07
C ILE A 48 -3.10 -14.39 -6.35
N LEU A 49 -3.06 -15.29 -5.37
CA LEU A 49 -2.48 -16.63 -5.51
C LEU A 49 -3.21 -17.47 -6.55
N ALA A 50 -4.52 -17.28 -6.71
CA ALA A 50 -5.30 -17.97 -7.73
C ALA A 50 -5.07 -17.44 -9.15
N THR A 51 -4.58 -16.19 -9.28
CA THR A 51 -4.47 -15.49 -10.55
C THR A 51 -3.02 -15.42 -11.06
N VAL A 52 -2.05 -15.26 -10.15
CA VAL A 52 -0.63 -15.06 -10.47
C VAL A 52 0.16 -16.32 -10.15
N GLY A 53 0.92 -16.81 -11.13
CA GLY A 53 1.83 -17.95 -10.94
C GLY A 53 3.22 -17.53 -10.43
N ASP A 54 4.02 -18.53 -10.05
CA ASP A 54 5.41 -18.34 -9.62
C ASP A 54 5.58 -17.38 -8.45
N VAL A 55 4.66 -17.42 -7.51
CA VAL A 55 4.72 -16.62 -6.28
C VAL A 55 5.73 -17.24 -5.31
N PHE A 56 6.67 -16.42 -4.86
CA PHE A 56 7.59 -16.78 -3.78
C PHE A 56 6.98 -16.52 -2.41
N ARG A 57 6.41 -15.33 -2.23
CA ARG A 57 5.83 -14.92 -0.94
C ARG A 57 4.81 -13.80 -1.16
N VAL A 58 3.72 -13.84 -0.40
CA VAL A 58 2.77 -12.74 -0.29
C VAL A 58 2.70 -12.33 1.18
N SER A 59 2.73 -11.03 1.46
CA SER A 59 2.80 -10.50 2.83
C SER A 59 1.92 -9.28 3.02
N HIS A 60 1.29 -9.20 4.18
CA HIS A 60 0.65 -7.98 4.65
C HIS A 60 1.74 -7.07 5.22
N ILE A 61 1.94 -5.93 4.64
CA ILE A 61 2.94 -4.93 5.07
C ILE A 61 2.26 -3.61 5.43
N GLY A 62 3.06 -2.63 5.87
CA GLY A 62 2.56 -1.31 6.22
C GLY A 62 1.82 -1.27 7.56
N SER A 63 1.26 -0.12 7.86
CA SER A 63 0.67 0.15 9.19
C SER A 63 -0.55 -0.70 9.51
N THR A 64 -1.38 -1.03 8.52
CA THR A 64 -2.56 -1.89 8.75
C THR A 64 -2.19 -3.34 9.08
N ALA A 65 -0.94 -3.73 8.88
CA ALA A 65 -0.40 -5.03 9.29
C ALA A 65 0.00 -5.08 10.77
N VAL A 66 -0.07 -3.95 11.48
CA VAL A 66 0.30 -3.82 12.90
C VAL A 66 -0.95 -3.60 13.72
N GLU A 67 -1.30 -4.59 14.55
CA GLU A 67 -2.50 -4.53 15.40
C GLU A 67 -2.48 -3.30 16.30
N GLY A 68 -3.61 -2.60 16.35
CA GLY A 68 -3.79 -1.43 17.22
C GLY A 68 -3.20 -0.13 16.69
N LEU A 69 -2.51 -0.12 15.55
CA LEU A 69 -1.83 1.06 15.04
C LEU A 69 -2.79 2.00 14.29
N LEU A 70 -2.79 3.27 14.68
CA LEU A 70 -3.45 4.34 13.94
C LEU A 70 -2.81 4.48 12.54
N SER A 71 -3.61 4.51 11.49
CA SER A 71 -3.08 4.59 10.13
C SER A 71 -4.11 5.10 9.10
N LYS A 72 -3.61 5.39 7.91
CA LYS A 72 -4.49 5.43 6.73
C LYS A 72 -5.11 4.04 6.58
N PRO A 73 -6.42 3.94 6.25
CA PRO A 73 -7.12 2.65 6.17
C PRO A 73 -6.83 1.93 4.84
N THR A 74 -5.56 1.77 4.52
CA THR A 74 -5.08 1.12 3.29
C THR A 74 -4.35 -0.16 3.64
N VAL A 75 -4.79 -1.27 3.07
CA VAL A 75 -4.12 -2.56 3.21
C VAL A 75 -3.00 -2.65 2.17
N ASP A 76 -1.76 -2.68 2.63
CA ASP A 76 -0.59 -2.82 1.79
C ASP A 76 -0.18 -4.28 1.67
N ILE A 77 0.01 -4.74 0.44
CA ILE A 77 0.38 -6.12 0.12
C ILE A 77 1.70 -6.11 -0.64
N LEU A 78 2.63 -6.95 -0.22
CA LEU A 78 3.87 -7.22 -0.94
C LEU A 78 3.76 -8.60 -1.60
N LEU A 79 3.81 -8.62 -2.92
CA LEU A 79 3.83 -9.84 -3.73
C LEU A 79 5.23 -10.02 -4.31
N GLU A 80 5.89 -11.08 -3.89
CA GLU A 80 7.23 -11.43 -4.38
C GLU A 80 7.16 -12.63 -5.31
N LEU A 81 7.77 -12.50 -6.47
CA LEU A 81 7.78 -13.53 -7.51
C LEU A 81 9.13 -14.22 -7.60
N THR A 82 9.12 -15.50 -7.93
CA THR A 82 10.35 -16.28 -8.11
C THR A 82 11.13 -15.81 -9.34
N PRO A 83 12.43 -16.16 -9.46
CA PRO A 83 13.21 -15.85 -10.66
C PRO A 83 12.66 -16.44 -11.97
N ARG A 84 11.77 -17.43 -11.88
CA ARG A 84 11.12 -18.06 -13.06
C ARG A 84 9.91 -17.30 -13.56
N ALA A 85 9.40 -16.35 -12.76
CA ALA A 85 8.19 -15.62 -13.09
C ALA A 85 8.39 -14.71 -14.29
N ASP A 86 7.31 -14.52 -15.03
CA ASP A 86 7.20 -13.51 -16.10
C ASP A 86 6.46 -12.29 -15.53
N ALA A 87 7.17 -11.19 -15.36
CA ALA A 87 6.64 -9.96 -14.81
C ALA A 87 5.50 -9.36 -15.65
N GLU A 88 5.62 -9.41 -16.98
CA GLU A 88 4.59 -8.88 -17.87
C GLU A 88 3.31 -9.70 -17.79
N LYS A 89 3.43 -11.02 -17.71
CA LYS A 89 2.30 -11.93 -17.57
C LYS A 89 1.59 -11.68 -16.23
N ALA A 90 2.33 -11.53 -15.15
CA ALA A 90 1.79 -11.19 -13.84
C ALA A 90 1.04 -9.86 -13.86
N ALA A 91 1.63 -8.84 -14.48
CA ALA A 91 1.00 -7.52 -14.62
C ALA A 91 -0.31 -7.59 -15.41
N ARG A 92 -0.34 -8.34 -16.51
CA ARG A 92 -1.57 -8.53 -17.30
C ARG A 92 -2.66 -9.22 -16.48
N ALA A 93 -2.30 -10.23 -15.70
CA ALA A 93 -3.25 -10.95 -14.85
C ALA A 93 -3.85 -10.04 -13.77
N LEU A 94 -3.04 -9.14 -13.21
CA LEU A 94 -3.48 -8.22 -12.16
C LEU A 94 -4.34 -7.07 -12.69
N LYS A 95 -4.09 -6.57 -13.90
CA LYS A 95 -4.84 -5.46 -14.52
C LYS A 95 -6.34 -5.73 -14.69
N GLY A 96 -6.80 -6.96 -14.57
CA GLY A 96 -8.23 -7.30 -14.59
C GLY A 96 -9.00 -6.70 -13.42
N GLU A 97 -8.40 -6.64 -12.23
CA GLU A 97 -9.02 -6.11 -11.01
C GLU A 97 -8.25 -4.93 -10.41
N TRP A 98 -6.97 -4.78 -10.73
CA TRP A 98 -6.09 -3.78 -10.16
C TRP A 98 -5.76 -2.68 -11.15
N THR A 99 -5.59 -1.46 -10.64
CA THR A 99 -5.14 -0.32 -11.44
C THR A 99 -3.65 -0.10 -11.24
N LEU A 100 -2.89 -0.09 -12.35
CA LEU A 100 -1.46 0.22 -12.31
C LEU A 100 -1.26 1.69 -11.94
N MET A 101 -0.48 1.95 -10.89
CA MET A 101 -0.24 3.31 -10.37
C MET A 101 0.94 3.99 -11.03
N SER A 102 2.02 3.25 -11.25
CA SER A 102 3.23 3.78 -11.84
C SER A 102 4.02 2.67 -12.52
N GLU A 103 4.63 3.03 -13.63
CA GLU A 103 5.64 2.20 -14.29
C GLU A 103 7.01 2.67 -13.81
N SER A 104 7.77 1.75 -13.24
CA SER A 104 9.18 1.93 -12.97
C SER A 104 9.99 1.45 -14.18
N GLU A 105 11.21 1.95 -14.35
CA GLU A 105 12.15 1.42 -15.34
C GLU A 105 12.46 -0.06 -15.10
N ASP A 106 12.38 -0.49 -13.84
CA ASP A 106 12.49 -1.89 -13.47
C ASP A 106 11.12 -2.58 -13.63
N PRO A 107 10.96 -3.50 -14.60
CA PRO A 107 9.69 -4.20 -14.82
C PRO A 107 9.27 -5.07 -13.65
N TRP A 108 10.15 -5.30 -12.67
CA TRP A 108 9.89 -6.06 -11.46
C TRP A 108 9.44 -5.21 -10.28
N LYS A 109 9.36 -3.90 -10.43
CA LYS A 109 8.82 -2.99 -9.41
C LYS A 109 7.54 -2.35 -9.92
N LEU A 110 6.42 -3.02 -9.66
CA LEU A 110 5.11 -2.54 -10.06
C LEU A 110 4.28 -2.21 -8.82
N SER A 111 3.53 -1.14 -8.91
CA SER A 111 2.57 -0.74 -7.87
C SER A 111 1.18 -0.62 -8.46
N PHE A 112 0.24 -1.27 -7.80
CA PHE A 112 -1.17 -1.26 -8.16
C PHE A 112 -2.01 -0.74 -7.00
N ASN A 113 -3.19 -0.22 -7.31
CA ASN A 113 -4.18 0.08 -6.28
C ASN A 113 -5.54 -0.53 -6.60
N LYS A 114 -6.37 -0.59 -5.56
CA LYS A 114 -7.77 -0.96 -5.64
C LYS A 114 -8.54 -0.13 -4.60
N GLY A 115 -9.69 0.41 -4.98
CA GLY A 115 -10.52 1.17 -4.05
C GLY A 115 -10.42 2.68 -4.17
N TYR A 116 -9.70 3.20 -5.15
CA TYR A 116 -9.72 4.62 -5.51
C TYR A 116 -10.75 4.82 -6.61
N THR A 117 -11.82 5.55 -6.31
CA THR A 117 -12.94 5.72 -7.25
C THR A 117 -13.19 7.20 -7.56
N PRO A 118 -13.92 7.52 -8.64
CA PRO A 118 -14.32 8.91 -8.92
C PRO A 118 -15.18 9.55 -7.82
N ASP A 119 -15.72 8.75 -6.91
CA ASP A 119 -16.53 9.21 -5.76
C ASP A 119 -15.70 9.26 -4.46
N GLY A 120 -14.41 9.01 -4.50
CA GLY A 120 -13.51 8.93 -3.36
C GLY A 120 -13.09 7.50 -3.04
N PHE A 121 -12.66 7.28 -1.80
CA PHE A 121 -12.25 5.95 -1.35
C PHE A 121 -13.45 4.99 -1.26
N ALA A 122 -13.26 3.77 -1.76
CA ALA A 122 -14.16 2.66 -1.45
C ALA A 122 -14.00 2.23 0.02
N GLU A 123 -14.87 1.34 0.49
CA GLU A 123 -14.77 0.77 1.85
C GLU A 123 -13.43 0.07 2.09
N LYS A 124 -12.99 -0.71 1.11
CA LYS A 124 -11.72 -1.44 1.16
C LYS A 124 -10.76 -0.83 0.16
N VAL A 125 -9.61 -0.40 0.65
CA VAL A 125 -8.55 0.20 -0.17
C VAL A 125 -7.28 -0.60 -0.02
N PHE A 126 -6.66 -0.94 -1.15
CA PHE A 126 -5.45 -1.76 -1.19
C PHE A 126 -4.38 -1.12 -2.03
N HIS A 127 -3.12 -1.28 -1.60
CA HIS A 127 -1.94 -1.07 -2.43
C HIS A 127 -1.21 -2.41 -2.58
N LEU A 128 -0.88 -2.76 -3.80
CA LEU A 128 -0.15 -3.98 -4.13
C LEU A 128 1.20 -3.61 -4.72
N HIS A 129 2.26 -4.10 -4.08
CA HIS A 129 3.64 -3.94 -4.55
C HIS A 129 4.13 -5.28 -5.08
N VAL A 130 4.46 -5.35 -6.36
CA VAL A 130 5.00 -6.55 -7.01
C VAL A 130 6.49 -6.39 -7.17
N ARG A 131 7.24 -7.38 -6.70
CA ARG A 131 8.71 -7.39 -6.72
C ARG A 131 9.26 -8.78 -6.94
N ARG A 132 10.56 -8.85 -7.23
CA ARG A 132 11.30 -10.11 -7.17
C ARG A 132 11.41 -10.57 -5.72
N ALA A 133 11.54 -11.90 -5.51
CA ALA A 133 11.91 -12.45 -4.21
C ALA A 133 13.18 -11.76 -3.69
N GLY A 134 13.13 -11.22 -2.49
CA GLY A 134 14.22 -10.44 -1.93
C GLY A 134 14.15 -10.28 -0.42
N ASP A 135 15.15 -9.59 0.10
CA ASP A 135 15.26 -9.27 1.54
C ASP A 135 14.73 -7.85 1.78
N TRP A 136 13.41 -7.72 1.74
CA TRP A 136 12.74 -6.42 1.66
C TRP A 136 12.56 -5.73 3.02
N ASP A 137 12.91 -4.46 3.07
CA ASP A 137 12.86 -3.61 4.27
C ASP A 137 11.48 -3.57 4.92
N GLU A 138 10.42 -3.58 4.13
CA GLU A 138 9.03 -3.47 4.60
C GLU A 138 8.66 -4.59 5.58
N LEU A 139 9.23 -5.77 5.40
CA LEU A 139 8.99 -6.92 6.29
C LEU A 139 9.65 -6.71 7.66
N TYR A 140 10.85 -6.14 7.67
CA TYR A 140 11.59 -5.83 8.91
C TYR A 140 10.93 -4.70 9.68
N PHE A 141 10.55 -3.63 9.00
CA PHE A 141 9.85 -2.50 9.61
C PHE A 141 8.53 -2.93 10.25
N ARG A 142 7.73 -3.73 9.52
CA ARG A 142 6.49 -4.32 10.04
C ARG A 142 6.72 -5.08 11.35
N ASP A 143 7.67 -6.02 11.35
CA ASP A 143 7.96 -6.85 12.51
C ASP A 143 8.46 -6.03 13.69
N TYR A 144 9.29 -5.01 13.41
CA TYR A 144 9.80 -4.13 14.44
C TYR A 144 8.68 -3.35 15.15
N LEU A 145 7.71 -2.85 14.39
CA LEU A 145 6.54 -2.18 14.97
C LEU A 145 5.65 -3.16 15.75
N ARG A 146 5.47 -4.37 15.25
CA ARG A 146 4.69 -5.41 15.95
C ARG A 146 5.32 -5.78 17.30
N GLU A 147 6.63 -5.87 17.35
CA GLU A 147 7.36 -6.33 18.53
C GLU A 147 7.76 -5.19 19.48
N ASN A 148 7.60 -3.92 19.07
CA ASN A 148 7.97 -2.74 19.85
C ASN A 148 6.80 -1.74 19.93
N PRO A 149 5.83 -1.95 20.83
CA PRO A 149 4.65 -1.07 20.93
C PRO A 149 4.99 0.40 21.18
N SER A 150 6.09 0.69 21.89
CA SER A 150 6.53 2.07 22.11
C SER A 150 6.97 2.76 20.84
N VAL A 151 7.58 2.04 19.92
CA VAL A 151 7.97 2.54 18.59
C VAL A 151 6.73 2.75 17.73
N ALA A 152 5.78 1.82 17.75
CA ALA A 152 4.51 1.97 17.08
C ALA A 152 3.74 3.20 17.56
N ALA A 153 3.73 3.47 18.87
CA ALA A 153 3.11 4.67 19.45
C ALA A 153 3.78 5.96 18.96
N LYS A 154 5.10 6.00 18.89
CA LYS A 154 5.85 7.13 18.32
C LYS A 154 5.52 7.36 16.86
N TYR A 155 5.37 6.29 16.09
CA TYR A 155 5.00 6.38 14.69
C TYR A 155 3.57 6.92 14.52
N ALA A 156 2.63 6.48 15.35
CA ALA A 156 1.27 7.02 15.35
C ALA A 156 1.25 8.53 15.63
N LEU A 157 2.00 8.97 16.64
CA LEU A 157 2.11 10.39 16.99
C LEU A 157 2.72 11.21 15.82
N LEU A 158 3.78 10.72 15.22
CA LEU A 158 4.41 11.34 14.05
C LEU A 158 3.41 11.50 12.91
N LYS A 159 2.64 10.45 12.61
CA LYS A 159 1.63 10.50 11.54
C LYS A 159 0.55 11.54 11.81
N ARG A 160 0.11 11.70 13.06
CA ARG A 160 -0.86 12.73 13.45
C ARG A 160 -0.32 14.14 13.19
N GLU A 161 0.91 14.40 13.59
CA GLU A 161 1.57 15.68 13.37
C GLU A 161 1.74 15.99 11.89
N LEU A 162 2.17 15.00 11.11
CA LEU A 162 2.36 15.15 9.68
C LEU A 162 1.05 15.30 8.92
N LYS A 163 -0.03 14.69 9.40
CA LYS A 163 -1.35 14.86 8.80
C LYS A 163 -1.80 16.32 8.85
N GLU A 164 -1.65 16.99 9.98
CA GLU A 164 -2.00 18.40 10.11
C GLU A 164 -1.21 19.27 9.13
N LYS A 165 0.07 18.97 8.96
CA LYS A 165 0.97 19.72 8.08
C LYS A 165 0.75 19.43 6.58
N PHE A 166 0.39 18.21 6.21
CA PHE A 166 0.36 17.74 4.82
C PHE A 166 -0.97 17.09 4.42
N GLU A 167 -2.10 17.47 5.03
CA GLU A 167 -3.40 16.80 4.83
C GLU A 167 -3.80 16.64 3.35
N ARG A 168 -3.50 17.65 2.53
CA ARG A 168 -3.82 17.68 1.10
C ARG A 168 -2.57 17.55 0.21
N ASN A 169 -1.48 17.08 0.78
CA ASN A 169 -0.21 16.87 0.09
C ASN A 169 0.35 15.50 0.45
N ARG A 170 -0.11 14.48 -0.27
CA ARG A 170 0.29 13.08 -0.04
C ARG A 170 1.79 12.87 -0.19
N ASP A 171 2.39 13.47 -1.21
CA ASP A 171 3.83 13.33 -1.46
C ASP A 171 4.66 13.94 -0.33
N GLY A 172 4.27 15.12 0.16
CA GLY A 172 4.90 15.75 1.32
C GLY A 172 4.76 14.91 2.59
N TYR A 173 3.60 14.34 2.84
CA TYR A 173 3.35 13.45 3.96
C TYR A 173 4.25 12.20 3.89
N THR A 174 4.31 11.57 2.75
CA THR A 174 5.11 10.36 2.53
C THR A 174 6.61 10.64 2.68
N ALA A 175 7.10 11.73 2.09
CA ALA A 175 8.50 12.14 2.22
C ALA A 175 8.89 12.41 3.67
N ALA A 176 8.02 13.08 4.44
CA ALA A 176 8.30 13.42 5.83
C ALA A 176 8.37 12.20 6.75
N LYS A 177 7.71 11.08 6.41
CA LYS A 177 7.83 9.82 7.16
C LYS A 177 9.13 9.06 6.87
N THR A 178 9.77 9.34 5.77
CA THR A 178 10.86 8.51 5.23
C THR A 178 12.02 8.35 6.21
N ASP A 179 12.43 9.43 6.88
CA ASP A 179 13.56 9.40 7.81
C ASP A 179 13.29 8.48 9.01
N PHE A 180 12.09 8.56 9.57
CA PHE A 180 11.68 7.69 10.66
C PHE A 180 11.67 6.22 10.21
N ILE A 181 11.08 5.93 9.07
CA ILE A 181 11.00 4.57 8.51
C ILE A 181 12.40 4.01 8.29
N LYS A 182 13.31 4.78 7.70
CA LYS A 182 14.70 4.35 7.47
C LYS A 182 15.44 4.04 8.78
N GLU A 183 15.31 4.90 9.78
CA GLU A 183 15.95 4.70 11.07
C GLU A 183 15.44 3.44 11.77
N MET A 184 14.13 3.26 11.83
CA MET A 184 13.52 2.10 12.47
C MET A 184 13.80 0.80 11.70
N THR A 185 13.85 0.86 10.37
CA THR A 185 14.23 -0.29 9.54
C THR A 185 15.67 -0.71 9.80
N ALA A 186 16.59 0.25 9.94
CA ALA A 186 17.98 -0.04 10.28
C ALA A 186 18.09 -0.74 11.65
N ARG A 187 17.35 -0.28 12.63
CA ARG A 187 17.28 -0.93 13.96
C ARG A 187 16.69 -2.33 13.87
N ALA A 188 15.64 -2.51 13.08
CA ALA A 188 15.01 -3.81 12.84
C ALA A 188 16.01 -4.81 12.24
N ARG A 189 16.80 -4.39 11.29
CA ARG A 189 17.83 -5.26 10.67
C ARG A 189 18.93 -5.64 11.63
N LEU A 190 19.30 -4.76 12.55
CA LEU A 190 20.25 -5.12 13.62
C LEU A 190 19.65 -6.19 14.57
N CYS A 191 18.35 -6.12 14.85
CA CYS A 191 17.66 -7.08 15.72
C CYS A 191 17.41 -8.42 15.03
N TYR A 192 17.03 -8.42 13.75
CA TYR A 192 16.50 -9.59 13.06
C TYR A 192 17.47 -10.22 12.05
N GLY A 193 18.56 -9.56 11.74
CA GLY A 193 19.59 -10.06 10.84
C GLY A 193 19.05 -10.31 9.43
N THR A 194 19.08 -11.56 8.99
CA THR A 194 18.66 -11.97 7.64
C THR A 194 17.34 -12.74 7.63
N ARG A 195 16.43 -12.39 8.55
CA ARG A 195 15.15 -13.11 8.77
C ARG A 195 14.39 -13.39 7.47
N TYR A 196 14.34 -12.42 6.55
CA TYR A 196 13.57 -12.54 5.32
C TYR A 196 14.41 -12.75 4.06
N ARG A 197 15.70 -12.97 4.23
CA ARG A 197 16.58 -13.25 3.08
C ARG A 197 16.11 -14.53 2.39
N PRO A 198 15.79 -14.49 1.08
CA PRO A 198 15.33 -15.68 0.39
C PRO A 198 16.38 -16.78 0.38
N LYS A 199 15.96 -18.00 0.72
CA LYS A 199 16.74 -19.22 0.53
C LYS A 199 16.26 -19.85 -0.78
N LEU A 200 16.73 -19.29 -1.90
CA LEU A 200 16.44 -19.82 -3.22
C LEU A 200 17.35 -21.02 -3.45
N ARG A 201 16.75 -22.15 -3.75
CA ARG A 201 17.51 -23.32 -4.19
C ARG A 201 18.08 -23.05 -5.58
N PRO A 202 19.33 -23.41 -5.86
CA PRO A 202 19.93 -23.25 -7.16
C PRO A 202 19.18 -24.04 -8.26
#